data_0f09743f148503b327a081b3054c2b5c
#
_entry.id   0f09743f148503b327a081b3054c2b5c
#
_cell.length_a   1.000
_cell.length_b   1.000
_cell.length_c   1.000
_cell.angle_alpha   90.00
_cell.angle_beta   90.00
_cell.angle_gamma   90.00
#
_symmetry.space_group_name_H-M   'P 1'
#
loop_
_entity.id
_entity.type
_entity.pdbx_description
1 polymer ?
#
loop_
_entity_poly.entity_id
_entity_poly.type
_entity_poly.pdbx_seq_one_letter_code
_entity_poly.pdbx_strand_id
1 'polypeptide(L)'
;MKETALDRFIRLCYDGFLQGWHERNGGNLSYRMKHDEVDQLKSILYSYGRKIDLQIDAKDLAGEYFIVTGSGRYMRNVPLEPEKNIGIIRINDEGDGYEIVWGLEDGAKPTSELPSHLMNHIARKSVTNGECRVIYHAHPANITALTYTIAPDAKTLSRILWQSETECAVVFPEGVGILDWMVPGSVEIAKATSELIKKYSAVVWCFHGIFGSGRDFDETFGLIHTIEKAAEIYLKAKSATITRTISDEELRVLAKAFGVELNKDFLD
;
A
#
# COMPACT_ATOMS: atom_id res chain seq x y z
N MET A 1 14.23 -22.79 9.73
CA MET A 1 13.81 -22.64 8.30
C MET A 1 13.93 -21.17 7.95
N LYS A 2 14.21 -20.83 6.70
CA LYS A 2 14.25 -19.44 6.24
C LYS A 2 12.81 -18.97 6.10
N GLU A 3 12.50 -17.77 6.60
CA GLU A 3 11.17 -17.14 6.53
C GLU A 3 10.73 -17.02 5.06
N THR A 4 9.52 -17.48 4.75
CA THR A 4 8.94 -17.42 3.39
C THR A 4 8.29 -16.07 3.12
N ALA A 5 7.92 -15.81 1.84
CA ALA A 5 7.11 -14.64 1.50
C ALA A 5 5.74 -14.67 2.19
N LEU A 6 5.18 -15.87 2.37
CA LEU A 6 3.90 -16.07 3.07
C LEU A 6 4.01 -15.69 4.56
N ASP A 7 5.09 -16.10 5.23
CA ASP A 7 5.32 -15.74 6.65
C ASP A 7 5.44 -14.22 6.82
N ARG A 8 6.17 -13.55 5.94
CA ARG A 8 6.34 -12.09 5.95
C ARG A 8 5.02 -11.35 5.66
N PHE A 9 4.21 -11.87 4.75
CA PHE A 9 2.88 -11.35 4.47
C PHE A 9 1.96 -11.45 5.70
N ILE A 10 1.94 -12.61 6.35
CA ILE A 10 1.18 -12.86 7.59
C ILE A 10 1.62 -11.89 8.69
N ARG A 11 2.94 -11.70 8.84
CA ARG A 11 3.52 -10.76 9.81
C ARG A 11 3.04 -9.34 9.54
N LEU A 12 3.13 -8.83 8.29
CA LEU A 12 2.70 -7.48 7.98
C LEU A 12 1.20 -7.26 8.28
N CYS A 13 0.33 -8.23 7.97
CA CYS A 13 -1.09 -8.17 8.32
C CYS A 13 -1.27 -7.98 9.84
N TYR A 14 -0.50 -8.70 10.65
CA TYR A 14 -0.59 -8.62 12.10
C TYR A 14 0.02 -7.34 12.67
N ASP A 15 1.16 -6.90 12.15
CA ASP A 15 1.81 -5.65 12.54
C ASP A 15 0.89 -4.45 12.29
N GLY A 16 0.23 -4.39 11.13
CA GLY A 16 -0.76 -3.35 10.84
C GLY A 16 -1.98 -3.40 11.76
N PHE A 17 -2.45 -4.60 12.12
CA PHE A 17 -3.50 -4.74 13.14
C PHE A 17 -3.04 -4.20 14.50
N LEU A 18 -1.82 -4.50 14.94
CA LEU A 18 -1.28 -4.00 16.20
C LEU A 18 -1.13 -2.47 16.22
N GLN A 19 -0.88 -1.84 15.06
CA GLN A 19 -0.88 -0.38 14.93
C GLN A 19 -2.28 0.25 14.97
N GLY A 20 -3.35 -0.57 14.98
CA GLY A 20 -4.73 -0.07 14.94
C GLY A 20 -5.18 0.40 13.56
N TRP A 21 -4.51 -0.04 12.48
CA TRP A 21 -4.81 0.38 11.11
C TRP A 21 -5.90 -0.46 10.42
N HIS A 22 -6.44 -1.46 11.11
CA HIS A 22 -7.40 -2.42 10.56
C HIS A 22 -8.56 -2.66 11.53
N GLU A 23 -9.51 -1.73 11.52
CA GLU A 23 -10.77 -1.93 12.22
C GLU A 23 -11.61 -2.98 11.49
N ARG A 24 -12.19 -3.93 12.20
CA ARG A 24 -12.98 -5.02 11.63
C ARG A 24 -12.23 -5.72 10.48
N ASN A 25 -12.78 -5.65 9.27
CA ASN A 25 -12.21 -6.16 8.03
C ASN A 25 -11.67 -5.02 7.12
N GLY A 26 -11.38 -3.86 7.70
CA GLY A 26 -10.87 -2.70 6.99
C GLY A 26 -9.42 -2.89 6.53
N GLY A 27 -9.08 -2.28 5.41
CA GLY A 27 -7.78 -2.40 4.76
C GLY A 27 -7.53 -3.75 4.10
N ASN A 28 -6.49 -3.83 3.29
CA ASN A 28 -6.12 -5.03 2.54
C ASN A 28 -4.68 -4.96 2.03
N LEU A 29 -4.12 -6.11 1.68
CA LEU A 29 -2.73 -6.26 1.28
C LEU A 29 -2.64 -7.19 0.09
N SER A 30 -1.74 -6.88 -0.85
CA SER A 30 -1.32 -7.79 -1.91
C SER A 30 0.20 -7.74 -2.13
N TYR A 31 0.76 -8.88 -2.47
CA TYR A 31 2.17 -9.03 -2.77
C TYR A 31 2.36 -9.79 -4.07
N ARG A 32 3.06 -9.19 -5.02
CA ARG A 32 3.45 -9.80 -6.29
C ARG A 32 4.71 -10.64 -6.09
N MET A 33 4.56 -11.96 -6.07
CA MET A 33 5.60 -12.92 -5.73
C MET A 33 6.73 -12.94 -6.77
N LYS A 34 7.94 -13.26 -6.31
CA LYS A 34 9.08 -13.62 -7.18
C LYS A 34 8.97 -15.07 -7.59
N HIS A 35 9.59 -15.43 -8.71
CA HIS A 35 9.57 -16.82 -9.20
C HIS A 35 10.16 -17.82 -8.21
N ASP A 36 11.26 -17.47 -7.57
CA ASP A 36 11.90 -18.33 -6.55
C ASP A 36 11.06 -18.50 -5.28
N GLU A 37 10.23 -17.51 -4.93
CA GLU A 37 9.28 -17.59 -3.81
C GLU A 37 8.09 -18.50 -4.17
N VAL A 38 7.62 -18.47 -5.42
CA VAL A 38 6.59 -19.40 -5.91
C VAL A 38 7.12 -20.83 -5.87
N ASP A 39 8.37 -21.06 -6.34
CA ASP A 39 9.00 -22.39 -6.31
C ASP A 39 9.14 -22.93 -4.87
N GLN A 40 9.44 -22.08 -3.89
CA GLN A 40 9.49 -22.47 -2.47
C GLN A 40 8.13 -22.95 -1.93
N LEU A 41 7.03 -22.42 -2.44
CA LEU A 41 5.67 -22.76 -2.01
C LEU A 41 4.98 -23.81 -2.90
N LYS A 42 5.65 -24.29 -3.94
CA LYS A 42 5.07 -25.19 -4.96
C LYS A 42 4.39 -26.44 -4.38
N SER A 43 4.89 -26.96 -3.26
CA SER A 43 4.34 -28.17 -2.61
C SER A 43 2.97 -27.95 -1.97
N ILE A 44 2.59 -26.70 -1.69
CA ILE A 44 1.28 -26.37 -1.10
C ILE A 44 0.29 -25.82 -2.13
N LEU A 45 0.75 -25.46 -3.34
CA LEU A 45 -0.13 -24.94 -4.38
C LEU A 45 -0.99 -26.06 -4.98
N TYR A 46 -2.28 -25.74 -5.24
CA TYR A 46 -3.19 -26.66 -5.88
C TYR A 46 -2.84 -26.84 -7.36
N SER A 47 -2.93 -28.07 -7.86
CA SER A 47 -2.71 -28.37 -9.30
C SER A 47 -3.80 -27.77 -10.18
N TYR A 48 -5.00 -27.56 -9.64
CA TYR A 48 -6.14 -26.94 -10.32
C TYR A 48 -6.78 -25.92 -9.38
N GLY A 49 -6.64 -24.66 -9.73
CA GLY A 49 -7.20 -23.55 -8.98
C GLY A 49 -8.67 -23.27 -9.31
N ARG A 50 -9.36 -22.58 -8.40
CA ARG A 50 -10.70 -22.04 -8.64
C ARG A 50 -10.59 -20.81 -9.53
N LYS A 51 -11.13 -20.86 -10.75
CA LYS A 51 -11.08 -19.79 -11.75
C LYS A 51 -12.16 -18.73 -11.48
N ILE A 52 -11.78 -17.47 -11.65
CA ILE A 52 -12.66 -16.31 -11.46
C ILE A 52 -12.28 -15.25 -12.50
N ASP A 53 -13.28 -14.67 -13.16
CA ASP A 53 -13.09 -13.61 -14.14
C ASP A 53 -12.75 -12.27 -13.45
N LEU A 54 -11.85 -11.49 -14.06
CA LEU A 54 -11.53 -10.12 -13.68
C LEU A 54 -12.43 -9.13 -14.41
N GLN A 55 -12.70 -7.99 -13.75
CA GLN A 55 -13.42 -6.85 -14.34
C GLN A 55 -12.47 -5.79 -14.92
N ILE A 56 -11.18 -6.09 -14.99
CA ILE A 56 -10.12 -5.22 -15.51
C ILE A 56 -9.20 -6.01 -16.42
N ASP A 57 -8.50 -5.34 -17.30
CA ASP A 57 -7.40 -5.91 -18.08
C ASP A 57 -6.13 -5.95 -17.20
N ALA A 58 -5.67 -7.15 -16.90
CA ALA A 58 -4.44 -7.41 -16.15
C ALA A 58 -3.38 -8.13 -17.02
N LYS A 59 -3.38 -7.91 -18.32
CA LYS A 59 -2.44 -8.55 -19.27
C LYS A 59 -0.97 -8.35 -18.90
N ASP A 60 -0.62 -7.18 -18.37
CA ASP A 60 0.75 -6.88 -17.91
C ASP A 60 1.20 -7.70 -16.70
N LEU A 61 0.27 -8.42 -16.05
CA LEU A 61 0.51 -9.30 -14.92
C LEU A 61 0.25 -10.78 -15.26
N ALA A 62 0.05 -11.11 -16.55
CA ALA A 62 -0.27 -12.46 -16.98
C ALA A 62 0.78 -13.48 -16.48
N GLY A 63 0.32 -14.60 -15.94
CA GLY A 63 1.14 -15.67 -15.38
C GLY A 63 1.77 -15.37 -14.00
N GLU A 64 1.64 -14.16 -13.47
CA GLU A 64 2.22 -13.80 -12.19
C GLU A 64 1.35 -14.26 -11.01
N TYR A 65 2.00 -14.49 -9.86
CA TYR A 65 1.38 -14.95 -8.63
C TYR A 65 1.32 -13.83 -7.61
N PHE A 66 0.23 -13.79 -6.86
CA PHE A 66 0.01 -12.79 -5.80
C PHE A 66 -0.48 -13.46 -4.53
N ILE A 67 0.11 -13.08 -3.38
CA ILE A 67 -0.51 -13.30 -2.08
C ILE A 67 -1.48 -12.15 -1.86
N VAL A 68 -2.73 -12.45 -1.45
CA VAL A 68 -3.80 -11.45 -1.29
C VAL A 68 -4.62 -11.72 -0.03
N THR A 69 -5.11 -10.66 0.60
CA THR A 69 -6.06 -10.78 1.70
C THR A 69 -7.46 -11.13 1.21
N GLY A 70 -8.23 -11.84 2.02
CA GLY A 70 -9.61 -12.25 1.72
C GLY A 70 -10.64 -11.16 1.99
N SER A 71 -11.68 -11.12 1.16
CA SER A 71 -12.82 -10.21 1.34
C SER A 71 -13.56 -10.51 2.65
N GLY A 72 -13.84 -9.46 3.43
CA GLY A 72 -14.54 -9.56 4.71
C GLY A 72 -13.72 -10.27 5.80
N ARG A 73 -12.45 -10.55 5.56
CA ARG A 73 -11.56 -11.21 6.53
C ARG A 73 -10.86 -10.17 7.41
N TYR A 74 -10.56 -10.58 8.64
CA TYR A 74 -9.95 -9.72 9.66
C TYR A 74 -8.45 -9.94 9.69
N MET A 75 -7.65 -8.88 9.59
CA MET A 75 -6.18 -8.96 9.64
C MET A 75 -5.66 -9.64 10.91
N ARG A 76 -6.33 -9.43 12.05
CA ARG A 76 -5.99 -10.07 13.33
C ARG A 76 -6.07 -11.61 13.30
N ASN A 77 -6.86 -12.17 12.39
CA ASN A 77 -7.07 -13.62 12.29
C ASN A 77 -6.10 -14.28 11.29
N VAL A 78 -5.38 -13.50 10.50
CA VAL A 78 -4.43 -14.02 9.50
C VAL A 78 -3.39 -14.94 10.11
N PRO A 79 -2.74 -14.62 11.25
CA PRO A 79 -1.76 -15.51 11.88
C PRO A 79 -2.38 -16.80 12.49
N LEU A 80 -3.68 -16.78 12.78
CA LEU A 80 -4.36 -17.91 13.42
C LEU A 80 -4.82 -18.95 12.41
N GLU A 81 -5.37 -18.52 11.29
CA GLU A 81 -5.95 -19.35 10.23
C GLU A 81 -5.62 -18.74 8.86
N PRO A 82 -4.34 -18.78 8.42
CA PRO A 82 -3.93 -18.12 7.19
C PRO A 82 -4.72 -18.63 5.96
N GLU A 83 -4.96 -19.94 5.83
CA GLU A 83 -5.67 -20.54 4.70
C GLU A 83 -7.11 -20.02 4.53
N LYS A 84 -7.74 -19.57 5.62
CA LYS A 84 -9.09 -19.02 5.56
C LYS A 84 -9.10 -17.52 5.25
N ASN A 85 -8.04 -16.81 5.64
CA ASN A 85 -8.03 -15.35 5.65
C ASN A 85 -7.26 -14.73 4.48
N ILE A 86 -6.31 -15.45 3.89
CA ILE A 86 -5.50 -15.02 2.74
C ILE A 86 -5.44 -16.11 1.71
N GLY A 87 -4.96 -15.79 0.51
CA GLY A 87 -4.73 -16.77 -0.53
C GLY A 87 -3.66 -16.39 -1.51
N ILE A 88 -3.26 -17.38 -2.31
CA ILE A 88 -2.38 -17.17 -3.45
C ILE A 88 -3.24 -17.29 -4.71
N ILE A 89 -3.19 -16.27 -5.54
CA ILE A 89 -3.83 -16.24 -6.86
C ILE A 89 -2.78 -16.22 -7.97
N ARG A 90 -3.09 -16.78 -9.11
CA ARG A 90 -2.32 -16.67 -10.36
C ARG A 90 -3.18 -15.96 -11.40
N ILE A 91 -2.69 -14.89 -12.01
CA ILE A 91 -3.34 -14.26 -13.16
C ILE A 91 -3.23 -15.21 -14.35
N ASN A 92 -4.32 -15.42 -15.08
CA ASN A 92 -4.31 -16.28 -16.26
C ASN A 92 -3.48 -15.65 -17.40
N ASP A 93 -3.21 -16.42 -18.44
CA ASP A 93 -2.29 -16.00 -19.51
C ASP A 93 -2.94 -14.94 -20.43
N GLU A 94 -4.27 -14.80 -20.41
CA GLU A 94 -5.04 -13.79 -21.11
C GLU A 94 -5.10 -12.47 -20.35
N GLY A 95 -4.96 -12.49 -19.03
CA GLY A 95 -5.05 -11.31 -18.15
C GLY A 95 -6.48 -10.87 -17.84
N ASP A 96 -7.47 -11.68 -18.17
CA ASP A 96 -8.91 -11.40 -17.96
C ASP A 96 -9.51 -12.16 -16.76
N GLY A 97 -8.69 -12.98 -16.08
CA GLY A 97 -9.09 -13.79 -14.95
C GLY A 97 -7.92 -14.20 -14.06
N TYR A 98 -8.25 -14.88 -12.97
CA TYR A 98 -7.27 -15.46 -12.06
C TYR A 98 -7.71 -16.81 -11.53
N GLU A 99 -6.76 -17.59 -11.05
CA GLU A 99 -6.98 -18.84 -10.34
C GLU A 99 -6.56 -18.68 -8.88
N ILE A 100 -7.42 -19.12 -7.93
CA ILE A 100 -6.99 -19.25 -6.53
C ILE A 100 -6.28 -20.60 -6.42
N VAL A 101 -4.98 -20.55 -6.21
CA VAL A 101 -4.10 -21.74 -6.20
C VAL A 101 -3.68 -22.17 -4.80
N TRP A 102 -4.02 -21.38 -3.77
CA TRP A 102 -3.87 -21.74 -2.36
C TRP A 102 -4.73 -20.82 -1.48
N GLY A 103 -5.23 -21.34 -0.38
CA GLY A 103 -5.98 -20.59 0.64
C GLY A 103 -7.35 -20.11 0.17
N LEU A 104 -7.87 -19.08 0.82
CA LEU A 104 -9.23 -18.56 0.66
C LEU A 104 -10.25 -19.72 0.70
N GLU A 105 -10.11 -20.55 1.73
CA GLU A 105 -10.99 -21.70 1.96
C GLU A 105 -12.45 -21.29 2.18
N ASP A 106 -13.35 -22.28 2.24
CA ASP A 106 -14.79 -22.10 2.45
C ASP A 106 -15.48 -21.19 1.41
N GLY A 107 -14.95 -21.16 0.16
CA GLY A 107 -15.51 -20.36 -0.91
C GLY A 107 -15.16 -18.87 -0.82
N ALA A 108 -14.25 -18.47 0.09
CA ALA A 108 -13.80 -17.09 0.20
C ALA A 108 -13.19 -16.56 -1.13
N LYS A 109 -13.23 -15.25 -1.30
CA LYS A 109 -12.67 -14.54 -2.45
C LYS A 109 -11.60 -13.57 -1.99
N PRO A 110 -10.67 -13.15 -2.86
CA PRO A 110 -9.80 -12.02 -2.59
C PRO A 110 -10.60 -10.77 -2.20
N THR A 111 -9.91 -9.81 -1.56
CA THR A 111 -10.49 -8.51 -1.25
C THR A 111 -11.33 -7.96 -2.40
N SER A 112 -12.43 -7.28 -2.10
CA SER A 112 -13.26 -6.59 -3.12
C SER A 112 -12.49 -5.49 -3.85
N GLU A 113 -11.39 -5.01 -3.27
CA GLU A 113 -10.48 -4.03 -3.89
C GLU A 113 -9.36 -4.67 -4.74
N LEU A 114 -9.44 -5.99 -5.03
CA LEU A 114 -8.46 -6.65 -5.90
C LEU A 114 -8.24 -5.91 -7.24
N PRO A 115 -9.27 -5.36 -7.92
CA PRO A 115 -9.04 -4.57 -9.13
C PRO A 115 -8.13 -3.35 -8.88
N SER A 116 -8.35 -2.60 -7.79
CA SER A 116 -7.48 -1.47 -7.40
C SER A 116 -6.05 -1.93 -7.14
N HIS A 117 -5.87 -3.06 -6.43
CA HIS A 117 -4.54 -3.62 -6.18
C HIS A 117 -3.82 -3.98 -7.47
N LEU A 118 -4.47 -4.70 -8.39
CA LEU A 118 -3.86 -5.11 -9.66
C LEU A 118 -3.52 -3.92 -10.55
N MET A 119 -4.41 -2.91 -10.64
CA MET A 119 -4.13 -1.66 -11.35
C MET A 119 -2.92 -0.91 -10.76
N ASN A 120 -2.81 -0.87 -9.43
CA ASN A 120 -1.67 -0.28 -8.74
C ASN A 120 -0.38 -1.09 -8.96
N HIS A 121 -0.45 -2.43 -8.98
CA HIS A 121 0.69 -3.27 -9.35
C HIS A 121 1.15 -3.02 -10.80
N ILE A 122 0.23 -2.91 -11.76
CA ILE A 122 0.56 -2.56 -13.16
C ILE A 122 1.26 -1.21 -13.21
N ALA A 123 0.67 -0.18 -12.56
CA ALA A 123 1.21 1.17 -12.53
C ALA A 123 2.62 1.20 -11.92
N ARG A 124 2.81 0.59 -10.74
CA ARG A 124 4.13 0.55 -10.06
C ARG A 124 5.14 -0.30 -10.81
N LYS A 125 4.72 -1.45 -11.38
CA LYS A 125 5.59 -2.28 -12.22
C LYS A 125 6.17 -1.48 -13.39
N SER A 126 5.37 -0.65 -14.04
CA SER A 126 5.79 0.14 -15.22
C SER A 126 6.82 1.22 -14.88
N VAL A 127 6.73 1.87 -13.71
CA VAL A 127 7.61 2.98 -13.33
C VAL A 127 8.80 2.58 -12.45
N THR A 128 8.81 1.33 -11.94
CA THR A 128 9.90 0.82 -11.08
C THR A 128 10.64 -0.37 -11.70
N ASN A 129 10.51 -0.60 -13.00
CA ASN A 129 11.08 -1.77 -13.68
C ASN A 129 10.74 -3.11 -12.98
N GLY A 130 9.54 -3.20 -12.38
CA GLY A 130 9.05 -4.38 -11.68
C GLY A 130 9.62 -4.59 -10.28
N GLU A 131 10.38 -3.64 -9.72
CA GLU A 131 10.93 -3.77 -8.37
C GLU A 131 9.87 -3.66 -7.29
N CYS A 132 8.91 -2.75 -7.43
CA CYS A 132 7.79 -2.61 -6.51
C CYS A 132 6.88 -3.85 -6.56
N ARG A 133 6.65 -4.47 -5.39
CA ARG A 133 5.93 -5.75 -5.28
C ARG A 133 4.83 -5.79 -4.25
N VAL A 134 4.75 -4.80 -3.36
CA VAL A 134 3.73 -4.71 -2.31
C VAL A 134 2.79 -3.57 -2.63
N ILE A 135 1.49 -3.81 -2.49
CA ILE A 135 0.44 -2.78 -2.41
C ILE A 135 -0.32 -3.01 -1.11
N TYR A 136 -0.31 -2.01 -0.25
CA TYR A 136 -0.89 -2.09 1.08
C TYR A 136 -1.88 -0.95 1.31
N HIS A 137 -3.13 -1.29 1.56
CA HIS A 137 -4.18 -0.35 1.97
C HIS A 137 -4.45 -0.49 3.46
N ALA A 138 -4.40 0.63 4.17
CA ALA A 138 -4.57 0.70 5.62
C ALA A 138 -5.35 1.96 6.01
N HIS A 139 -5.90 1.98 7.24
CA HIS A 139 -6.68 3.10 7.79
C HIS A 139 -6.00 3.73 9.01
N PRO A 140 -4.78 4.30 8.90
CA PRO A 140 -4.13 4.97 10.00
C PRO A 140 -4.91 6.23 10.40
N ALA A 141 -5.09 6.43 11.71
CA ALA A 141 -6.02 7.43 12.21
C ALA A 141 -5.53 8.88 12.02
N ASN A 142 -4.23 9.14 12.20
CA ASN A 142 -3.72 10.51 12.19
C ASN A 142 -3.63 11.06 10.76
N ILE A 143 -3.16 10.27 9.78
CA ILE A 143 -3.14 10.73 8.38
C ILE A 143 -4.58 10.93 7.88
N THR A 144 -5.51 10.05 8.27
CA THR A 144 -6.92 10.23 7.94
C THR A 144 -7.48 11.50 8.58
N ALA A 145 -7.21 11.74 9.87
CA ALA A 145 -7.64 12.96 10.58
C ALA A 145 -7.05 14.24 9.96
N LEU A 146 -5.82 14.18 9.44
CA LEU A 146 -5.19 15.32 8.77
C LEU A 146 -6.01 15.78 7.54
N THR A 147 -6.65 14.87 6.82
CA THR A 147 -7.48 15.19 5.64
C THR A 147 -8.71 16.05 5.95
N TYR A 148 -9.15 16.14 7.22
CA TYR A 148 -10.21 17.06 7.67
C TYR A 148 -9.73 18.51 7.82
N THR A 149 -8.42 18.72 7.79
CA THR A 149 -7.83 20.02 8.15
C THR A 149 -7.12 20.72 7.00
N ILE A 150 -7.05 20.07 5.83
CA ILE A 150 -6.38 20.58 4.62
C ILE A 150 -7.25 20.34 3.39
N ALA A 151 -7.01 21.10 2.33
CA ALA A 151 -7.52 20.77 1.00
C ALA A 151 -6.80 19.53 0.44
N PRO A 152 -7.42 18.75 -0.47
CA PRO A 152 -6.80 17.58 -1.09
C PRO A 152 -5.75 17.98 -2.14
N ASP A 153 -4.66 18.55 -1.67
CA ASP A 153 -3.52 19.03 -2.47
C ASP A 153 -2.23 18.34 -2.05
N ALA A 154 -1.57 17.66 -3.01
CA ALA A 154 -0.38 16.85 -2.75
C ALA A 154 0.82 17.70 -2.27
N LYS A 155 0.97 18.95 -2.76
CA LYS A 155 2.02 19.87 -2.30
C LYS A 155 1.79 20.20 -0.83
N THR A 156 0.60 20.62 -0.47
CA THR A 156 0.24 20.98 0.91
C THR A 156 0.44 19.82 1.87
N LEU A 157 -0.07 18.62 1.53
CA LEU A 157 0.08 17.43 2.36
C LEU A 157 1.57 17.07 2.54
N SER A 158 2.31 16.97 1.44
CA SER A 158 3.73 16.57 1.49
C SER A 158 4.58 17.55 2.29
N ARG A 159 4.36 18.86 2.12
CA ARG A 159 5.07 19.89 2.89
C ARG A 159 4.81 19.79 4.39
N ILE A 160 3.54 19.59 4.78
CA ILE A 160 3.18 19.40 6.20
C ILE A 160 3.96 18.22 6.78
N LEU A 161 4.01 17.08 6.08
CA LEU A 161 4.70 15.89 6.54
C LEU A 161 6.22 16.10 6.61
N TRP A 162 6.84 16.63 5.54
CA TRP A 162 8.28 16.89 5.49
C TRP A 162 8.75 17.89 6.55
N GLN A 163 7.90 18.89 6.86
CA GLN A 163 8.20 19.92 7.85
C GLN A 163 7.94 19.46 9.30
N SER A 164 7.28 18.32 9.48
CA SER A 164 6.93 17.76 10.79
C SER A 164 7.94 16.75 11.32
N GLU A 165 8.61 16.01 10.43
CA GLU A 165 9.55 14.95 10.81
C GLU A 165 10.66 14.82 9.76
N THR A 166 11.90 14.79 10.22
CA THR A 166 13.11 14.80 9.37
C THR A 166 13.14 13.62 8.38
N GLU A 167 12.74 12.43 8.82
CA GLU A 167 12.76 11.18 8.04
C GLU A 167 11.87 11.25 6.79
N CYS A 168 10.80 12.04 6.83
CA CYS A 168 9.81 12.11 5.76
C CYS A 168 10.42 12.50 4.41
N ALA A 169 11.27 13.53 4.39
CA ALA A 169 11.92 13.99 3.17
C ALA A 169 12.90 12.97 2.57
N VAL A 170 13.36 12.00 3.38
CA VAL A 170 14.25 10.91 2.93
C VAL A 170 13.45 9.69 2.48
N VAL A 171 12.36 9.37 3.19
CA VAL A 171 11.55 8.15 2.94
C VAL A 171 10.64 8.33 1.72
N PHE A 172 10.06 9.50 1.52
CA PHE A 172 9.20 9.81 0.37
C PHE A 172 9.55 11.19 -0.23
N PRO A 173 10.73 11.32 -0.84
CA PRO A 173 11.21 12.59 -1.40
C PRO A 173 10.34 13.09 -2.56
N GLU A 174 9.60 12.22 -3.24
CA GLU A 174 8.63 12.56 -4.27
C GLU A 174 7.35 13.19 -3.70
N GLY A 175 7.13 13.08 -2.38
CA GLY A 175 5.91 13.48 -1.69
C GLY A 175 4.87 12.38 -1.60
N VAL A 176 3.64 12.78 -1.22
CA VAL A 176 2.48 11.90 -1.04
C VAL A 176 1.32 12.39 -1.91
N GLY A 177 0.76 11.47 -2.70
CA GLY A 177 -0.46 11.75 -3.47
C GLY A 177 -1.68 11.82 -2.54
N ILE A 178 -2.69 12.56 -2.95
CA ILE A 178 -3.96 12.65 -2.20
C ILE A 178 -5.12 12.72 -3.18
N LEU A 179 -6.18 11.99 -2.89
CA LEU A 179 -7.47 12.05 -3.59
C LEU A 179 -8.55 12.58 -2.66
N ASP A 180 -9.39 13.45 -3.20
CA ASP A 180 -10.62 13.84 -2.53
C ASP A 180 -11.54 12.64 -2.37
N TRP A 181 -12.58 12.79 -1.54
CA TRP A 181 -13.49 11.69 -1.25
C TRP A 181 -14.14 11.12 -2.53
N MET A 182 -14.05 9.82 -2.67
CA MET A 182 -14.68 9.02 -3.71
C MET A 182 -15.24 7.73 -3.07
N VAL A 183 -16.18 7.08 -3.74
CA VAL A 183 -16.76 5.81 -3.24
C VAL A 183 -15.70 4.72 -3.24
N PRO A 184 -15.33 4.16 -2.06
CA PRO A 184 -14.37 3.07 -1.98
C PRO A 184 -14.81 1.85 -2.79
N GLY A 185 -13.85 1.18 -3.46
CA GLY A 185 -14.12 0.03 -4.32
C GLY A 185 -14.72 0.37 -5.69
N SER A 186 -14.95 1.65 -6.02
CA SER A 186 -15.39 2.06 -7.35
C SER A 186 -14.24 2.00 -8.37
N VAL A 187 -14.60 1.88 -9.65
CA VAL A 187 -13.62 1.91 -10.76
C VAL A 187 -12.94 3.28 -10.86
N GLU A 188 -13.67 4.33 -10.54
CA GLU A 188 -13.19 5.72 -10.57
C GLU A 188 -12.04 5.93 -9.59
N ILE A 189 -12.19 5.51 -8.32
CA ILE A 189 -11.13 5.67 -7.33
C ILE A 189 -9.94 4.76 -7.65
N ALA A 190 -10.18 3.55 -8.18
CA ALA A 190 -9.12 2.65 -8.62
C ALA A 190 -8.24 3.27 -9.70
N LYS A 191 -8.88 3.87 -10.74
CA LYS A 191 -8.18 4.58 -11.82
C LYS A 191 -7.43 5.81 -11.30
N ALA A 192 -8.08 6.65 -10.50
CA ALA A 192 -7.45 7.85 -9.95
C ALA A 192 -6.24 7.50 -9.07
N THR A 193 -6.35 6.45 -8.24
CA THR A 193 -5.24 5.95 -7.42
C THR A 193 -4.10 5.43 -8.30
N SER A 194 -4.40 4.63 -9.34
CA SER A 194 -3.39 4.07 -10.23
C SER A 194 -2.61 5.12 -11.01
N GLU A 195 -3.21 6.26 -11.32
CA GLU A 195 -2.49 7.38 -11.95
C GLU A 195 -1.58 8.12 -10.97
N LEU A 196 -2.03 8.34 -9.73
CA LEU A 196 -1.20 9.00 -8.72
C LEU A 196 -0.04 8.11 -8.25
N ILE A 197 -0.27 6.80 -8.10
CA ILE A 197 0.76 5.88 -7.60
C ILE A 197 1.91 5.67 -8.61
N LYS A 198 1.77 6.12 -9.85
CA LYS A 198 2.90 6.22 -10.80
C LYS A 198 3.92 7.28 -10.36
N LYS A 199 3.47 8.32 -9.67
CA LYS A 199 4.30 9.46 -9.25
C LYS A 199 4.72 9.38 -7.78
N TYR A 200 3.87 8.81 -6.93
CA TYR A 200 4.03 8.76 -5.49
C TYR A 200 4.04 7.32 -5.00
N SER A 201 4.90 6.98 -4.06
CA SER A 201 4.88 5.65 -3.42
C SER A 201 3.70 5.46 -2.48
N ALA A 202 3.06 6.55 -2.05
CA ALA A 202 1.86 6.54 -1.22
C ALA A 202 0.79 7.50 -1.75
N VAL A 203 -0.49 7.10 -1.61
CA VAL A 203 -1.67 7.89 -1.99
C VAL A 203 -2.69 7.85 -0.87
N VAL A 204 -3.02 9.01 -0.31
CA VAL A 204 -4.05 9.18 0.73
C VAL A 204 -5.42 9.33 0.08
N TRP A 205 -6.42 8.65 0.62
CA TRP A 205 -7.82 8.85 0.32
C TRP A 205 -8.46 9.66 1.44
N CYS A 206 -8.95 10.85 1.14
CA CYS A 206 -9.58 11.71 2.15
C CYS A 206 -10.70 10.98 2.88
N PHE A 207 -10.70 11.12 4.23
CA PHE A 207 -11.69 10.54 5.14
C PHE A 207 -11.74 9.00 5.17
N HIS A 208 -10.70 8.32 4.63
CA HIS A 208 -10.70 6.87 4.53
C HIS A 208 -9.38 6.25 5.01
N GLY A 209 -8.28 6.49 4.31
CA GLY A 209 -7.00 5.84 4.63
C GLY A 209 -5.93 6.11 3.60
N ILE A 210 -5.02 5.16 3.43
CA ILE A 210 -3.84 5.31 2.58
C ILE A 210 -3.55 4.02 1.80
N PHE A 211 -3.09 4.15 0.55
CA PHE A 211 -2.37 3.12 -0.18
C PHE A 211 -0.88 3.41 -0.12
N GLY A 212 -0.09 2.43 0.30
CA GLY A 212 1.37 2.43 0.23
C GLY A 212 1.86 1.37 -0.73
N SER A 213 3.02 1.62 -1.34
CA SER A 213 3.67 0.68 -2.25
C SER A 213 5.18 0.64 -2.01
N GLY A 214 5.79 -0.53 -2.15
CA GLY A 214 7.22 -0.72 -1.92
C GLY A 214 7.75 -1.99 -2.56
N ARG A 215 9.08 -2.16 -2.48
CA ARG A 215 9.79 -3.33 -3.02
C ARG A 215 9.55 -4.58 -2.17
N ASP A 216 9.38 -4.37 -0.88
CA ASP A 216 9.16 -5.41 0.11
C ASP A 216 8.22 -4.95 1.23
N PHE A 217 7.97 -5.85 2.18
CA PHE A 217 7.02 -5.63 3.26
C PHE A 217 7.50 -4.58 4.27
N ASP A 218 8.80 -4.59 4.61
CA ASP A 218 9.37 -3.66 5.59
C ASP A 218 9.41 -2.23 5.04
N GLU A 219 9.80 -2.04 3.76
CA GLU A 219 9.76 -0.74 3.08
C GLU A 219 8.34 -0.18 3.03
N THR A 220 7.36 -1.01 2.68
CA THR A 220 5.96 -0.56 2.55
C THR A 220 5.33 -0.22 3.90
N PHE A 221 5.59 -1.05 4.93
CA PHE A 221 5.16 -0.77 6.29
C PHE A 221 5.80 0.51 6.82
N GLY A 222 7.13 0.63 6.66
CA GLY A 222 7.90 1.80 7.11
C GLY A 222 7.42 3.10 6.45
N LEU A 223 7.10 3.06 5.16
CA LEU A 223 6.54 4.22 4.43
C LEU A 223 5.24 4.71 5.09
N ILE A 224 4.25 3.83 5.27
CA ILE A 224 2.97 4.21 5.89
C ILE A 224 3.20 4.65 7.35
N HIS A 225 4.08 3.95 8.09
CA HIS A 225 4.36 4.26 9.48
C HIS A 225 5.01 5.64 9.65
N THR A 226 5.95 6.01 8.77
CA THR A 226 6.56 7.35 8.76
C THR A 226 5.52 8.43 8.44
N ILE A 227 4.66 8.22 7.43
CA ILE A 227 3.59 9.15 7.07
C ILE A 227 2.63 9.35 8.25
N GLU A 228 2.18 8.26 8.87
CA GLU A 228 1.26 8.28 10.01
C GLU A 228 1.89 8.99 11.22
N LYS A 229 3.18 8.72 11.48
CA LYS A 229 3.94 9.36 12.57
C LYS A 229 4.05 10.87 12.38
N ALA A 230 4.38 11.32 11.18
CA ALA A 230 4.46 12.74 10.86
C ALA A 230 3.10 13.44 11.01
N ALA A 231 2.02 12.80 10.55
CA ALA A 231 0.67 13.30 10.73
C ALA A 231 0.29 13.40 12.22
N GLU A 232 0.64 12.39 13.04
CA GLU A 232 0.46 12.42 14.50
C GLU A 232 1.19 13.61 15.14
N ILE A 233 2.48 13.81 14.78
CA ILE A 233 3.31 14.91 15.28
C ILE A 233 2.67 16.26 14.93
N TYR A 234 2.29 16.44 13.64
CA TYR A 234 1.68 17.67 13.19
C TYR A 234 0.37 17.98 13.93
N LEU A 235 -0.54 17.01 14.05
CA LEU A 235 -1.82 17.21 14.71
C LEU A 235 -1.65 17.54 16.20
N LYS A 236 -0.70 16.92 16.88
CA LYS A 236 -0.35 17.24 18.26
C LYS A 236 0.25 18.65 18.37
N ALA A 237 1.19 19.02 17.50
CA ALA A 237 1.80 20.34 17.49
C ALA A 237 0.78 21.45 17.16
N LYS A 238 -0.16 21.17 16.25
CA LYS A 238 -1.22 22.12 15.83
C LYS A 238 -2.20 22.47 16.96
N SER A 239 -2.28 21.67 18.01
CA SER A 239 -3.06 22.00 19.22
C SER A 239 -2.45 23.16 20.01
N ALA A 240 -1.21 23.54 19.74
CA ALA A 240 -0.51 24.69 20.28
C ALA A 240 -0.10 25.65 19.15
N THR A 241 0.54 26.77 19.50
CA THR A 241 1.13 27.66 18.49
C THR A 241 2.41 27.06 17.93
N ILE A 242 2.43 26.71 16.64
CA ILE A 242 3.64 26.28 15.95
C ILE A 242 4.53 27.51 15.71
N THR A 243 5.67 27.57 16.37
CA THR A 243 6.62 28.70 16.26
C THR A 243 7.76 28.42 15.26
N ARG A 244 7.97 27.16 14.90
CA ARG A 244 9.05 26.74 13.99
C ARG A 244 8.67 25.40 13.31
N THR A 245 9.07 25.27 12.05
CA THR A 245 9.05 24.01 11.28
C THR A 245 10.40 23.83 10.60
N ILE A 246 10.67 22.66 9.98
CA ILE A 246 11.81 22.47 9.11
C ILE A 246 11.61 23.35 7.87
N SER A 247 12.57 24.25 7.61
CA SER A 247 12.52 25.17 6.48
C SER A 247 12.90 24.46 5.16
N ASP A 248 12.54 25.06 4.03
CA ASP A 248 12.91 24.54 2.71
C ASP A 248 14.41 24.45 2.51
N GLU A 249 15.19 25.38 3.09
CA GLU A 249 16.66 25.32 3.06
C GLU A 249 17.19 24.13 3.88
N GLU A 250 16.63 23.89 5.08
CA GLU A 250 16.99 22.73 5.89
C GLU A 250 16.61 21.42 5.18
N LEU A 251 15.45 21.37 4.46
CA LEU A 251 15.06 20.23 3.63
C LEU A 251 16.05 19.99 2.47
N ARG A 252 16.54 21.05 1.80
CA ARG A 252 17.57 20.92 0.76
C ARG A 252 18.89 20.40 1.30
N VAL A 253 19.31 20.88 2.48
CA VAL A 253 20.52 20.39 3.16
C VAL A 253 20.39 18.92 3.51
N LEU A 254 19.22 18.53 4.04
CA LEU A 254 18.91 17.14 4.37
C LEU A 254 18.94 16.24 3.13
N ALA A 255 18.25 16.63 2.06
CA ALA A 255 18.21 15.88 0.80
C ALA A 255 19.62 15.64 0.23
N LYS A 256 20.48 16.67 0.26
CA LYS A 256 21.87 16.55 -0.16
C LYS A 256 22.65 15.58 0.72
N ALA A 257 22.46 15.63 2.04
CA ALA A 257 23.17 14.77 2.99
C ALA A 257 22.83 13.28 2.80
N PHE A 258 21.58 12.98 2.44
CA PHE A 258 21.08 11.62 2.23
C PHE A 258 21.07 11.17 0.76
N GLY A 259 21.47 12.05 -0.18
CA GLY A 259 21.55 11.72 -1.60
C GLY A 259 20.18 11.46 -2.25
N VAL A 260 19.12 12.13 -1.77
CA VAL A 260 17.77 12.06 -2.34
C VAL A 260 17.41 13.34 -3.09
N GLU A 261 16.51 13.24 -4.07
CA GLU A 261 15.98 14.39 -4.80
C GLU A 261 14.54 14.66 -4.39
N LEU A 262 14.34 15.78 -3.67
CA LEU A 262 12.99 16.24 -3.32
C LEU A 262 12.25 16.73 -4.58
N ASN A 263 10.94 16.52 -4.58
CA ASN A 263 10.07 17.11 -5.58
C ASN A 263 10.17 18.64 -5.54
N LYS A 264 10.80 19.20 -6.56
CA LYS A 264 11.12 20.64 -6.63
C LYS A 264 9.89 21.53 -6.72
N ASP A 265 8.78 21.00 -7.25
CA ASP A 265 7.50 21.73 -7.34
C ASP A 265 6.85 21.94 -5.97
N PHE A 266 7.33 21.22 -4.94
CA PHE A 266 6.81 21.29 -3.57
C PHE A 266 7.62 22.23 -2.67
N LEU A 267 8.79 22.66 -3.11
CA LEU A 267 9.63 23.66 -2.40
C LEU A 267 9.38 25.06 -2.96
N ASP A 268 9.56 26.09 -2.12
CA ASP A 268 9.50 27.49 -2.51
C ASP A 268 10.87 28.04 -2.89
#